data_1da68c3a60b30003501f68b4820c94a6
#
_entry.id   1da68c3a60b30003501f68b4820c94a6
#
_cell.length_a   1.000
_cell.length_b   1.000
_cell.length_c   1.000
_cell.angle_alpha   90.00
_cell.angle_beta   90.00
_cell.angle_gamma   90.00
#
_symmetry.space_group_name_H-M   'P 1'
#
loop_
_entity.id
_entity.type
_entity.pdbx_description
1 polymer ?
#
loop_
_entity_poly.entity_id
_entity_poly.type
_entity_poly.pdbx_seq_one_letter_code
_entity_poly.pdbx_strand_id
1 'polypeptide(L)'
;MQSIIAQYDYDFPILMIGPDELVFWRRRLAAAGMAEYDQFLSLDGYSNIRNMCLLAAKLTGADVAILFDDDQVYEDPDYLKKALEFIGGQHDGRPVTCIAGYYVNPDGSWLLPPAELDWQRRWGNREAMNEAFAIIGREPRLK
;
A
#
# COMPACT_ATOMS: atom_id res chain seq x y z
N MET A 1 7.67 -12.33 -13.69
CA MET A 1 6.42 -12.26 -12.90
C MET A 1 5.30 -13.12 -13.49
N GLN A 2 4.91 -13.00 -14.77
CA GLN A 2 3.89 -13.85 -15.40
C GLN A 2 4.12 -15.35 -15.21
N SER A 3 5.37 -15.81 -15.32
CA SER A 3 5.73 -17.21 -15.11
C SER A 3 5.55 -17.70 -13.67
N ILE A 4 5.63 -16.81 -12.69
CA ILE A 4 5.39 -17.13 -11.28
C ILE A 4 3.88 -17.25 -11.03
N ILE A 5 3.09 -16.31 -11.54
CA ILE A 5 1.63 -16.34 -11.41
C ILE A 5 1.06 -17.61 -12.03
N ALA A 6 1.58 -18.03 -13.19
CA ALA A 6 1.12 -19.23 -13.87
C ALA A 6 1.45 -20.56 -13.15
N GLN A 7 2.28 -20.54 -12.10
CA GLN A 7 2.63 -21.74 -11.32
C GLN A 7 1.59 -22.09 -10.24
N TYR A 8 0.69 -21.18 -9.93
CA TYR A 8 -0.28 -21.34 -8.86
C TYR A 8 -1.70 -21.27 -9.41
N ASP A 9 -2.56 -22.09 -8.88
CA ASP A 9 -4.01 -22.07 -9.16
C ASP A 9 -4.68 -21.14 -8.15
N TYR A 10 -5.07 -19.95 -8.63
CA TYR A 10 -5.74 -18.95 -7.80
C TYR A 10 -7.25 -19.01 -8.05
N ASP A 11 -8.03 -18.90 -7.00
CA ASP A 11 -9.50 -18.85 -7.04
C ASP A 11 -10.05 -17.41 -7.20
N PHE A 12 -9.14 -16.43 -7.47
CA PHE A 12 -9.48 -15.03 -7.70
C PHE A 12 -8.75 -14.47 -8.94
N PRO A 13 -9.30 -13.45 -9.60
CA PRO A 13 -8.68 -12.87 -10.77
C PRO A 13 -7.42 -12.08 -10.42
N ILE A 14 -6.37 -12.25 -11.21
CA ILE A 14 -5.12 -11.48 -11.11
C ILE A 14 -5.00 -10.58 -12.33
N LEU A 15 -4.89 -9.26 -12.08
CA LEU A 15 -4.63 -8.25 -13.09
C LEU A 15 -3.20 -7.74 -12.96
N MET A 16 -2.41 -7.93 -14.00
CA MET A 16 -1.10 -7.29 -14.12
C MET A 16 -1.23 -5.98 -14.88
N ILE A 17 -0.61 -4.91 -14.35
CA ILE A 17 -0.59 -3.62 -15.01
C ILE A 17 0.83 -3.36 -15.51
N GLY A 18 1.01 -3.46 -16.82
CA GLY A 18 2.23 -3.14 -17.53
C GLY A 18 2.05 -1.90 -18.43
N PRO A 19 3.01 -1.63 -19.33
CA PRO A 19 2.95 -0.48 -20.23
C PRO A 19 1.70 -0.43 -21.10
N ASP A 20 1.22 -1.57 -21.58
CA ASP A 20 0.05 -1.65 -22.46
C ASP A 20 -1.24 -1.34 -21.68
N GLU A 21 -1.38 -1.88 -20.47
CA GLU A 21 -2.49 -1.57 -19.58
C GLU A 21 -2.48 -0.10 -19.18
N LEU A 22 -1.31 0.49 -18.94
CA LEU A 22 -1.20 1.91 -18.63
C LEU A 22 -1.75 2.78 -19.78
N VAL A 23 -1.46 2.44 -21.04
CA VAL A 23 -2.04 3.15 -22.21
C VAL A 23 -3.55 3.02 -22.22
N PHE A 24 -4.09 1.85 -21.95
CA PHE A 24 -5.54 1.63 -21.87
C PHE A 24 -6.18 2.48 -20.75
N TRP A 25 -5.57 2.54 -19.57
CA TRP A 25 -6.08 3.29 -18.44
C TRP A 25 -6.06 4.80 -18.67
N ARG A 26 -5.01 5.32 -19.31
CA ARG A 26 -4.91 6.72 -19.73
C ARG A 26 -6.04 7.13 -20.68
N ARG A 27 -6.36 6.28 -21.64
CA ARG A 27 -7.48 6.49 -22.56
C ARG A 27 -8.81 6.54 -21.80
N ARG A 28 -9.02 5.67 -20.83
CA ARG A 28 -10.24 5.68 -20.02
C ARG A 28 -10.37 6.93 -19.16
N LEU A 29 -9.29 7.41 -18.57
CA LEU A 29 -9.27 8.68 -17.84
C LEU A 29 -9.62 9.85 -18.75
N ALA A 30 -9.02 9.93 -19.92
CA ALA A 30 -9.32 10.97 -20.90
C ALA A 30 -10.80 10.94 -21.32
N ALA A 31 -11.34 9.75 -21.58
CA ALA A 31 -12.77 9.59 -21.92
C ALA A 31 -13.73 9.96 -20.77
N ALA A 32 -13.26 9.87 -19.53
CA ALA A 32 -13.99 10.30 -18.33
C ALA A 32 -13.84 11.81 -18.03
N GLY A 33 -13.17 12.58 -18.89
CA GLY A 33 -12.91 14.01 -18.68
C GLY A 33 -11.84 14.31 -17.63
N MET A 34 -10.98 13.35 -17.31
CA MET A 34 -9.94 13.44 -16.28
C MET A 34 -8.53 13.38 -16.89
N ALA A 35 -8.34 13.89 -18.10
CA ALA A 35 -7.04 13.84 -18.80
C ALA A 35 -5.92 14.59 -18.07
N GLU A 36 -6.24 15.59 -17.25
CA GLU A 36 -5.27 16.34 -16.45
C GLU A 36 -4.56 15.49 -15.39
N TYR A 37 -5.15 14.37 -14.99
CA TYR A 37 -4.55 13.44 -14.02
C TYR A 37 -3.55 12.46 -14.65
N ASP A 38 -3.40 12.47 -15.99
CA ASP A 38 -2.47 11.58 -16.70
C ASP A 38 -1.02 11.72 -16.20
N GLN A 39 -0.62 12.94 -15.83
CA GLN A 39 0.70 13.24 -15.28
C GLN A 39 1.04 12.48 -14.00
N PHE A 40 0.05 12.00 -13.26
CA PHE A 40 0.21 11.24 -12.01
C PHE A 40 0.23 9.73 -12.24
N LEU A 41 0.07 9.28 -13.48
CA LEU A 41 0.05 7.87 -13.86
C LEU A 41 1.35 7.47 -14.54
N SER A 42 2.17 6.74 -13.82
CA SER A 42 3.40 6.16 -14.33
C SER A 42 3.68 4.83 -13.63
N LEU A 43 4.41 3.94 -14.30
CA LEU A 43 4.96 2.72 -13.70
C LEU A 43 6.33 2.96 -13.06
N ASP A 44 6.80 4.21 -13.06
CA ASP A 44 8.06 4.62 -12.45
C ASP A 44 7.81 5.54 -11.26
N GLY A 45 8.57 5.32 -10.21
CA GLY A 45 8.52 6.13 -8.99
C GLY A 45 7.42 5.70 -8.02
N TYR A 46 7.77 5.71 -6.76
CA TYR A 46 6.95 5.18 -5.66
C TYR A 46 5.54 5.79 -5.61
N SER A 47 5.44 7.11 -5.68
CA SER A 47 4.14 7.80 -5.60
C SER A 47 3.23 7.47 -6.80
N ASN A 48 3.80 7.37 -8.00
CA ASN A 48 3.05 7.05 -9.20
C ASN A 48 2.50 5.61 -9.16
N ILE A 49 3.31 4.66 -8.70
CA ILE A 49 2.85 3.27 -8.52
C ILE A 49 1.70 3.20 -7.52
N ARG A 50 1.77 3.92 -6.41
CA ARG A 50 0.66 4.00 -5.44
C ARG A 50 -0.60 4.61 -6.05
N ASN A 51 -0.47 5.66 -6.87
CA ASN A 51 -1.60 6.24 -7.60
C ASN A 51 -2.23 5.21 -8.55
N MET A 52 -1.40 4.41 -9.25
CA MET A 52 -1.90 3.35 -10.13
C MET A 52 -2.68 2.28 -9.36
N CYS A 53 -2.21 1.86 -8.19
CA CYS A 53 -2.92 0.90 -7.34
C CYS A 53 -4.31 1.42 -6.93
N LEU A 54 -4.40 2.68 -6.49
CA LEU A 54 -5.67 3.29 -6.09
C LEU A 54 -6.61 3.47 -7.28
N LEU A 55 -6.07 3.88 -8.43
CA LEU A 55 -6.86 4.00 -9.66
C LEU A 55 -7.40 2.63 -10.11
N ALA A 56 -6.57 1.60 -10.08
CA ALA A 56 -6.96 0.24 -10.41
C ALA A 56 -8.14 -0.23 -9.56
N ALA A 57 -8.06 -0.06 -8.23
CA ALA A 57 -9.14 -0.38 -7.32
C ALA A 57 -10.44 0.38 -7.70
N LYS A 58 -10.35 1.68 -7.94
CA LYS A 58 -11.51 2.51 -8.34
C LYS A 58 -12.14 2.07 -9.65
N LEU A 59 -11.34 1.76 -10.66
CA LEU A 59 -11.82 1.40 -11.99
C LEU A 59 -12.32 -0.04 -12.09
N THR A 60 -11.90 -0.92 -11.22
CA THR A 60 -12.45 -2.27 -11.07
C THR A 60 -13.71 -2.32 -10.23
N GLY A 61 -14.11 -1.20 -9.60
CA GLY A 61 -15.29 -1.12 -8.75
C GLY A 61 -15.09 -1.75 -7.37
N ALA A 62 -13.85 -1.86 -6.91
CA ALA A 62 -13.57 -2.38 -5.59
C ALA A 62 -14.05 -1.42 -4.49
N ASP A 63 -14.70 -1.96 -3.45
CA ASP A 63 -15.14 -1.19 -2.28
C ASP A 63 -13.96 -0.84 -1.37
N VAL A 64 -12.96 -1.71 -1.30
CA VAL A 64 -11.77 -1.55 -0.47
C VAL A 64 -10.52 -1.93 -1.27
N ALA A 65 -9.45 -1.17 -1.13
CA ALA A 65 -8.14 -1.49 -1.64
C ALA A 65 -7.19 -1.80 -0.49
N ILE A 66 -6.53 -2.95 -0.53
CA ILE A 66 -5.47 -3.30 0.40
C ILE A 66 -4.15 -3.26 -0.39
N LEU A 67 -3.22 -2.43 0.06
CA LEU A 67 -1.93 -2.26 -0.61
C LEU A 67 -0.86 -3.05 0.15
N PHE A 68 -0.15 -3.89 -0.58
CA PHE A 68 0.99 -4.67 -0.11
C PHE A 68 2.26 -4.23 -0.83
N ASP A 69 3.37 -4.26 -0.13
CA ASP A 69 4.69 -4.20 -0.73
C ASP A 69 5.21 -5.62 -1.00
N ASP A 70 6.08 -5.79 -1.99
CA ASP A 70 6.56 -7.09 -2.45
C ASP A 70 7.61 -7.73 -1.52
N ASP A 71 8.09 -6.98 -0.53
CA ASP A 71 9.02 -7.43 0.50
C ASP A 71 8.35 -7.72 1.86
N GLN A 72 7.02 -7.68 1.91
CA GLN A 72 6.26 -7.94 3.14
C GLN A 72 5.82 -9.40 3.23
N VAL A 73 5.92 -9.97 4.42
CA VAL A 73 5.42 -11.31 4.74
C VAL A 73 4.28 -11.20 5.75
N TYR A 74 3.18 -11.88 5.47
CA TYR A 74 1.98 -11.90 6.29
C TYR A 74 1.84 -13.29 6.91
N GLU A 75 2.18 -13.41 8.19
CA GLU A 75 2.11 -14.68 8.92
C GLU A 75 0.74 -14.93 9.56
N ASP A 76 -0.03 -13.87 9.78
CA ASP A 76 -1.35 -13.96 10.40
C ASP A 76 -2.42 -14.33 9.36
N PRO A 77 -3.05 -15.52 9.46
CA PRO A 77 -4.10 -15.94 8.53
C PRO A 77 -5.34 -15.03 8.57
N ASP A 78 -5.57 -14.32 9.68
CA ASP A 78 -6.67 -13.37 9.85
C ASP A 78 -6.30 -11.94 9.47
N TYR A 79 -5.12 -11.72 8.86
CA TYR A 79 -4.64 -10.38 8.53
C TYR A 79 -5.65 -9.56 7.73
N LEU A 80 -6.20 -10.13 6.65
CA LEU A 80 -7.18 -9.42 5.80
C LEU A 80 -8.44 -9.06 6.58
N LYS A 81 -8.93 -9.95 7.42
CA LYS A 81 -10.09 -9.71 8.26
C LYS A 81 -9.84 -8.56 9.24
N LYS A 82 -8.68 -8.55 9.89
CA LYS A 82 -8.27 -7.49 10.81
C LYS A 82 -8.07 -6.15 10.08
N ALA A 83 -7.48 -6.17 8.89
CA ALA A 83 -7.29 -4.99 8.06
C ALA A 83 -8.62 -4.34 7.64
N LEU A 84 -9.69 -5.11 7.52
CA LEU A 84 -11.02 -4.63 7.12
C LEU A 84 -11.91 -4.27 8.31
N GLU A 85 -11.57 -4.64 9.53
CA GLU A 85 -12.44 -4.57 10.71
C GLU A 85 -13.01 -3.16 10.97
N PHE A 86 -12.23 -2.12 10.73
CA PHE A 86 -12.61 -0.74 11.02
C PHE A 86 -12.99 0.08 9.79
N ILE A 87 -12.69 -0.41 8.59
CA ILE A 87 -12.98 0.31 7.34
C ILE A 87 -14.49 0.48 7.14
N GLY A 88 -14.91 1.71 6.83
CA GLY A 88 -16.33 2.05 6.67
C GLY A 88 -17.06 2.31 7.99
N GLY A 89 -16.43 2.06 9.13
CA GLY A 89 -16.93 2.42 10.45
C GLY A 89 -16.73 3.90 10.80
N GLN A 90 -16.91 4.21 12.08
CA GLN A 90 -16.67 5.56 12.61
C GLN A 90 -15.73 5.49 13.81
N HIS A 91 -14.84 6.47 13.91
CA HIS A 91 -14.00 6.71 15.07
C HIS A 91 -14.07 8.18 15.45
N ASP A 92 -14.45 8.48 16.70
CA ASP A 92 -14.70 9.84 17.20
C ASP A 92 -15.63 10.67 16.29
N GLY A 93 -16.69 10.06 15.78
CA GLY A 93 -17.67 10.71 14.91
C GLY A 93 -17.18 10.99 13.48
N ARG A 94 -16.02 10.48 13.09
CA ARG A 94 -15.46 10.61 11.75
C ARG A 94 -15.42 9.26 11.03
N PRO A 95 -15.72 9.21 9.72
CA PRO A 95 -15.64 7.97 8.97
C PRO A 95 -14.19 7.47 8.89
N VAL A 96 -13.99 6.17 9.09
CA VAL A 96 -12.70 5.50 8.89
C VAL A 96 -12.60 5.08 7.44
N THR A 97 -11.86 5.85 6.65
CA THR A 97 -11.69 5.63 5.21
C THR A 97 -10.34 5.03 4.86
N CYS A 98 -9.38 5.04 5.78
CA CYS A 98 -8.04 4.49 5.58
C CYS A 98 -7.49 3.98 6.91
N ILE A 99 -6.81 2.84 6.85
CA ILE A 99 -6.08 2.25 7.98
C ILE A 99 -4.68 1.93 7.49
N ALA A 100 -3.67 2.20 8.30
CA ALA A 100 -2.31 1.76 8.08
C ALA A 100 -1.89 0.82 9.21
N GLY A 101 -1.29 -0.30 8.84
CA GLY A 101 -0.57 -1.16 9.76
C GLY A 101 0.85 -0.65 10.03
N TYR A 102 1.56 -1.31 10.91
CA TYR A 102 2.98 -1.08 11.14
C TYR A 102 3.77 -2.37 10.87
N TYR A 103 5.03 -2.19 10.52
CA TYR A 103 5.94 -3.31 10.31
C TYR A 103 6.44 -3.86 11.63
N VAL A 104 6.61 -5.16 11.67
CA VAL A 104 7.29 -5.85 12.76
C VAL A 104 8.52 -6.52 12.16
N ASN A 105 9.70 -6.18 12.67
CA ASN A 105 10.94 -6.83 12.28
C ASN A 105 10.98 -8.29 12.81
N PRO A 106 11.83 -9.16 12.26
CA PRO A 106 11.96 -10.54 12.73
C PRO A 106 12.28 -10.69 14.22
N ASP A 107 12.87 -9.65 14.85
CA ASP A 107 13.14 -9.60 16.29
C ASP A 107 11.96 -9.10 17.13
N GLY A 108 10.80 -8.85 16.49
CA GLY A 108 9.59 -8.32 17.13
C GLY A 108 9.61 -6.81 17.37
N SER A 109 10.66 -6.10 16.96
CA SER A 109 10.72 -4.64 17.02
C SER A 109 9.95 -4.00 15.87
N TRP A 110 9.54 -2.74 16.03
CA TRP A 110 8.88 -1.92 15.00
C TRP A 110 9.69 -0.66 14.65
N LEU A 111 10.93 -0.60 15.10
CA LEU A 111 11.85 0.49 14.79
C LEU A 111 12.70 0.14 13.58
N LEU A 112 13.20 1.16 12.89
CA LEU A 112 14.21 0.94 11.87
C LEU A 112 15.42 0.21 12.45
N PRO A 113 15.96 -0.80 11.75
CA PRO A 113 17.13 -1.54 12.23
C PRO A 113 18.31 -0.59 12.45
N PRO A 114 19.32 -0.95 13.27
CA PRO A 114 20.50 -0.12 13.47
C PRO A 114 21.13 0.36 12.15
N ALA A 115 21.61 1.59 12.12
CA ALA A 115 22.24 2.13 10.92
C ALA A 115 23.63 1.49 10.72
N GLU A 116 23.77 0.68 9.69
CA GLU A 116 25.02 0.00 9.34
C GLU A 116 25.90 0.87 8.44
N LEU A 117 25.30 1.57 7.49
CA LEU A 117 26.01 2.38 6.50
C LEU A 117 26.07 3.86 6.90
N ASP A 118 27.12 4.55 6.48
CA ASP A 118 27.32 5.97 6.81
C ASP A 118 26.21 6.89 6.32
N TRP A 119 25.62 6.61 5.17
CA TRP A 119 24.49 7.39 4.66
C TRP A 119 23.24 7.22 5.53
N GLN A 120 22.99 6.01 6.06
CA GLN A 120 21.89 5.75 6.99
C GLN A 120 22.05 6.52 8.29
N ARG A 121 23.28 6.63 8.81
CA ARG A 121 23.60 7.42 10.02
C ARG A 121 23.41 8.92 9.80
N ARG A 122 23.67 9.39 8.58
CA ARG A 122 23.51 10.81 8.21
C ARG A 122 22.11 11.17 7.74
N TRP A 123 21.22 10.20 7.60
CA TRP A 123 19.86 10.44 7.19
C TRP A 123 19.07 11.14 8.31
N GLY A 124 18.88 12.46 8.16
CA GLY A 124 18.30 13.31 9.20
C GLY A 124 16.85 12.96 9.60
N ASN A 125 16.13 12.24 8.75
CA ASN A 125 14.75 11.85 9.05
C ASN A 125 14.64 10.51 9.79
N ARG A 126 15.74 9.79 10.01
CA ARG A 126 15.73 8.47 10.63
C ARG A 126 15.14 8.47 12.04
N GLU A 127 15.58 9.44 12.85
CA GLU A 127 15.10 9.58 14.23
C GLU A 127 13.61 9.93 14.25
N ALA A 128 13.19 10.86 13.38
CA ALA A 128 11.77 11.24 13.25
C ALA A 128 10.89 10.05 12.81
N MET A 129 11.37 9.19 11.91
CA MET A 129 10.65 7.98 11.52
C MET A 129 10.57 6.98 12.68
N ASN A 130 11.65 6.76 13.42
CA ASN A 130 11.63 5.88 14.58
C ASN A 130 10.68 6.40 15.67
N GLU A 131 10.65 7.70 15.89
CA GLU A 131 9.70 8.33 16.81
C GLU A 131 8.25 8.11 16.37
N ALA A 132 7.96 8.32 15.09
CA ALA A 132 6.64 8.07 14.52
C ALA A 132 6.22 6.59 14.67
N PHE A 133 7.10 5.65 14.36
CA PHE A 133 6.83 4.22 14.54
C PHE A 133 6.64 3.85 16.02
N ALA A 134 7.42 4.43 16.91
CA ALA A 134 7.28 4.20 18.35
C ALA A 134 5.93 4.70 18.88
N ILE A 135 5.43 5.83 18.38
CA ILE A 135 4.08 6.34 18.72
C ILE A 135 3.00 5.38 18.22
N ILE A 136 3.07 4.97 16.96
CA ILE A 136 2.11 4.04 16.35
C ILE A 136 2.07 2.71 17.13
N GLY A 137 3.24 2.15 17.46
CA GLY A 137 3.33 0.89 18.17
C GLY A 137 2.90 0.94 19.65
N ARG A 138 3.02 2.09 20.32
CA ARG A 138 2.63 2.25 21.73
C ARG A 138 1.17 2.65 21.93
N GLU A 139 0.65 3.43 21.01
CA GLU A 139 -0.68 4.03 21.12
C GLU A 139 -1.53 3.71 19.88
N PRO A 140 -1.93 2.44 19.66
CA PRO A 140 -2.83 2.13 18.57
C PRO A 140 -4.15 2.87 18.78
N ARG A 141 -4.53 3.69 17.81
CA ARG A 141 -5.74 4.53 17.88
C ARG A 141 -7.04 3.77 17.71
N LEU A 142 -6.96 2.57 17.13
CA LEU A 142 -8.10 1.68 16.94
C LEU A 142 -7.82 0.38 17.70
N LYS A 143 -8.71 0.03 18.63
CA LYS A 143 -8.67 -1.22 19.40
C LYS A 143 -9.93 -2.00 19.15
#